data_9c939733cde1939d63ec5b09bcd8ee9e
#
_entry.id   9c939733cde1939d63ec5b09bcd8ee9e
#
_cell.length_a   1.000
_cell.length_b   1.000
_cell.length_c   1.000
_cell.angle_alpha   90.00
_cell.angle_beta   90.00
_cell.angle_gamma   90.00
#
_symmetry.space_group_name_H-M   'P 1'
#
loop_
_entity.id
_entity.type
_entity.pdbx_description
1 polymer ?
#
loop_
_entity_poly.entity_id
_entity_poly.type
_entity_poly.pdbx_seq_one_letter_code
_entity_poly.pdbx_strand_id
1 'polypeptide(L)'
;MITTAINIEKSFPLLPGQTRRRMMKNYMIAVAGTGYVGLSIATLLSQHHKVYAVDIIPEKVKLINSRKSPIQDEYIEKYLAEKELDLTATLDAQLAYSNADFVVIAAPTNYDSQKNFFDTSAVEAVIKLVMEYNPNAIMVIKSTIPVGYTKS
;
A
#
# COMPACT_ATOMS: atom_id res chain seq x y z
N MET A 1 15.51 11.49 3.58
CA MET A 1 14.10 11.47 3.10
C MET A 1 13.95 12.63 2.12
N ILE A 2 14.05 12.37 0.83
CA ILE A 2 13.82 13.40 -0.20
C ILE A 2 12.40 13.16 -0.68
N THR A 3 11.47 13.90 -0.11
CA THR A 3 10.12 14.02 -0.66
C THR A 3 10.21 15.08 -1.75
N THR A 4 10.52 14.68 -2.96
CA THR A 4 10.29 15.55 -4.11
C THR A 4 8.79 15.49 -4.39
N ALA A 5 8.04 16.33 -3.70
CA ALA A 5 6.69 16.66 -4.10
C ALA A 5 6.81 17.44 -5.42
N ILE A 6 6.63 16.74 -6.54
CA ILE A 6 6.43 17.39 -7.83
C ILE A 6 5.10 18.11 -7.71
N ASN A 7 5.18 19.42 -7.59
CA ASN A 7 4.02 20.30 -7.53
C ASN A 7 3.42 20.40 -8.92
N ILE A 8 2.57 19.42 -9.29
CA ILE A 8 1.89 19.35 -10.58
C ILE A 8 0.79 20.43 -10.69
N GLU A 9 0.53 21.18 -9.61
CA GLU A 9 -0.55 22.16 -9.55
C GLU A 9 -0.39 23.36 -10.48
N LYS A 10 0.79 23.60 -11.04
CA LYS A 10 1.07 24.81 -11.84
C LYS A 10 1.10 24.59 -13.35
N SER A 11 0.93 23.36 -13.85
CA SER A 11 1.26 23.07 -15.25
C SER A 11 0.12 23.17 -16.26
N PHE A 12 -1.15 23.19 -15.84
CA PHE A 12 -2.27 23.27 -16.78
C PHE A 12 -3.42 24.14 -16.26
N PRO A 13 -3.86 25.17 -17.01
CA PRO A 13 -5.06 25.91 -16.68
C PRO A 13 -6.30 25.03 -16.86
N LEU A 14 -7.20 25.05 -15.86
CA LEU A 14 -8.49 24.37 -15.94
C LEU A 14 -9.41 25.05 -16.94
N LEU A 15 -10.04 24.28 -17.81
CA LEU A 15 -11.13 24.78 -18.66
C LEU A 15 -12.39 25.01 -17.80
N PRO A 16 -13.26 26.00 -18.19
CA PRO A 16 -14.50 26.28 -17.47
C PRO A 16 -15.35 25.02 -17.33
N GLY A 17 -15.74 24.68 -16.08
CA GLY A 17 -16.53 23.49 -15.76
C GLY A 17 -15.74 22.22 -15.41
N GLN A 18 -14.40 22.24 -15.45
CA GLN A 18 -13.56 21.14 -14.99
C GLN A 18 -13.19 21.33 -13.51
N THR A 19 -13.51 20.36 -12.68
CA THR A 19 -13.02 20.31 -11.30
C THR A 19 -11.68 19.58 -11.26
N ARG A 20 -10.74 20.00 -10.39
CA ARG A 20 -9.43 19.36 -10.19
C ARG A 20 -9.52 17.85 -9.97
N ARG A 21 -10.64 17.36 -9.44
CA ARG A 21 -10.92 15.93 -9.23
C ARG A 21 -10.89 15.10 -10.53
N ARG A 22 -11.16 15.72 -11.69
CA ARG A 22 -11.21 15.06 -13.00
C ARG A 22 -9.83 14.87 -13.65
N MET A 23 -8.78 15.56 -13.14
CA MET A 23 -7.43 15.52 -13.68
C MET A 23 -6.47 14.64 -12.87
N MET A 24 -6.90 14.07 -11.74
CA MET A 24 -6.05 13.15 -10.97
C MET A 24 -5.96 11.81 -11.70
N LYS A 25 -4.74 11.41 -12.06
CA LYS A 25 -4.47 10.09 -12.61
C LYS A 25 -4.90 9.03 -11.58
N ASN A 26 -5.72 8.10 -12.01
CA ASN A 26 -6.06 6.95 -11.19
C ASN A 26 -4.91 5.94 -11.26
N TYR A 27 -4.21 5.74 -10.16
CA TYR A 27 -3.12 4.79 -10.05
C TYR A 27 -3.64 3.42 -9.60
N MET A 28 -2.94 2.38 -10.03
CA MET A 28 -3.09 1.05 -9.45
C MET A 28 -2.01 0.85 -8.39
N ILE A 29 -2.43 0.63 -7.16
CA ILE A 29 -1.55 0.56 -5.99
C ILE A 29 -1.73 -0.79 -5.32
N ALA A 30 -0.65 -1.48 -5.05
CA ALA A 30 -0.66 -2.65 -4.20
C ALA A 30 -0.09 -2.31 -2.83
N VAL A 31 -0.70 -2.83 -1.77
CA VAL A 31 -0.23 -2.70 -0.40
C VAL A 31 0.05 -4.09 0.15
N ALA A 32 1.30 -4.37 0.45
CA ALA A 32 1.74 -5.65 1.00
C ALA A 32 1.76 -5.60 2.54
N GLY A 33 0.89 -6.37 3.15
CA GLY A 33 0.64 -6.39 4.59
C GLY A 33 -0.58 -5.56 4.99
N THR A 34 -1.45 -6.16 5.78
CA THR A 34 -2.71 -5.56 6.25
C THR A 34 -2.75 -5.41 7.78
N GLY A 35 -1.62 -5.03 8.36
CA GLY A 35 -1.53 -4.52 9.71
C GLY A 35 -2.01 -3.06 9.79
N TYR A 36 -1.79 -2.39 10.94
CA TYR A 36 -2.22 -1.00 11.15
C TYR A 36 -1.76 -0.05 10.04
N VAL A 37 -0.47 -0.07 9.71
CA VAL A 37 0.11 0.84 8.71
C VAL A 37 -0.43 0.51 7.31
N GLY A 38 -0.35 -0.74 6.89
CA GLY A 38 -0.76 -1.16 5.56
C GLY A 38 -2.24 -0.94 5.30
N LEU A 39 -3.10 -1.34 6.24
CA LEU A 39 -4.55 -1.18 6.09
C LEU A 39 -4.98 0.29 6.16
N SER A 40 -4.35 1.12 6.99
CA SER A 40 -4.60 2.56 7.01
C SER A 40 -4.27 3.21 5.66
N ILE A 41 -3.12 2.89 5.08
CA ILE A 41 -2.72 3.39 3.77
C ILE A 41 -3.67 2.89 2.68
N ALA A 42 -4.02 1.59 2.71
CA ALA A 42 -4.93 1.00 1.74
C ALA A 42 -6.31 1.67 1.75
N THR A 43 -6.89 1.91 2.93
CA THR A 43 -8.19 2.59 3.06
C THR A 43 -8.14 4.05 2.61
N LEU A 44 -7.07 4.79 2.91
CA LEU A 44 -6.92 6.17 2.47
C LEU A 44 -6.77 6.27 0.94
N LEU A 45 -5.90 5.47 0.35
CA LEU A 45 -5.61 5.53 -1.08
C LEU A 45 -6.76 4.99 -1.93
N SER A 46 -7.52 4.02 -1.44
CA SER A 46 -8.64 3.42 -2.17
C SER A 46 -9.86 4.33 -2.33
N GLN A 47 -9.89 5.47 -1.68
CA GLN A 47 -10.89 6.50 -1.91
C GLN A 47 -10.72 7.18 -3.30
N HIS A 48 -9.52 7.14 -3.87
CA HIS A 48 -9.18 7.88 -5.10
C HIS A 48 -8.45 7.02 -6.14
N HIS A 49 -7.98 5.84 -5.75
CA HIS A 49 -7.17 4.96 -6.59
C HIS A 49 -7.65 3.52 -6.45
N LYS A 50 -7.31 2.68 -7.43
CA LYS A 50 -7.53 1.24 -7.33
C LYS A 50 -6.44 0.61 -6.47
N VAL A 51 -6.85 -0.01 -5.36
CA VAL A 51 -5.93 -0.60 -4.38
C VAL A 51 -6.16 -2.09 -4.21
N TYR A 52 -5.08 -2.86 -4.31
CA TYR A 52 -5.02 -4.26 -3.90
C TYR A 52 -4.27 -4.37 -2.57
N ALA A 53 -4.92 -4.90 -1.55
CA ALA A 53 -4.29 -5.23 -0.26
C ALA A 53 -3.91 -6.71 -0.25
N VAL A 54 -2.62 -6.99 -0.14
CA VAL A 54 -2.09 -8.35 -0.15
C VAL A 54 -1.73 -8.77 1.26
N ASP A 55 -2.25 -9.91 1.69
CA ASP A 55 -1.87 -10.54 2.96
C ASP A 55 -1.74 -12.05 2.75
N ILE A 56 -1.04 -12.72 3.65
CA ILE A 56 -0.88 -14.18 3.65
C ILE A 56 -1.96 -14.89 4.48
N ILE A 57 -2.78 -14.14 5.22
CA ILE A 57 -3.80 -14.66 6.13
C ILE A 57 -5.18 -14.59 5.46
N PRO A 58 -5.79 -15.74 5.09
CA PRO A 58 -7.07 -15.77 4.38
C PRO A 58 -8.22 -15.07 5.12
N GLU A 59 -8.26 -15.18 6.44
CA GLU A 59 -9.28 -14.57 7.28
C GLU A 59 -9.27 -13.04 7.19
N LYS A 60 -8.07 -12.44 7.16
CA LYS A 60 -7.93 -10.99 6.98
C LYS A 60 -8.44 -10.54 5.60
N VAL A 61 -8.06 -11.27 4.56
CA VAL A 61 -8.51 -11.00 3.18
C VAL A 61 -10.04 -11.05 3.10
N LYS A 62 -10.66 -12.08 3.69
CA LYS A 62 -12.11 -12.23 3.72
C LYS A 62 -12.80 -11.08 4.46
N LEU A 63 -12.27 -10.66 5.61
CA LEU A 63 -12.82 -9.56 6.40
C LEU A 63 -12.78 -8.24 5.61
N ILE A 64 -11.64 -7.90 5.04
CA ILE A 64 -11.47 -6.65 4.28
C ILE A 64 -12.42 -6.62 3.07
N ASN A 65 -12.56 -7.71 2.33
CA ASN A 65 -13.47 -7.79 1.20
C ASN A 65 -14.95 -7.70 1.64
N SER A 66 -15.25 -8.08 2.88
CA SER A 66 -16.58 -7.91 3.50
C SER A 66 -16.74 -6.52 4.16
N ARG A 67 -15.79 -5.61 3.97
CA ARG A 67 -15.76 -4.27 4.58
C ARG A 67 -15.74 -4.30 6.11
N LYS A 68 -15.08 -5.30 6.67
CA LYS A 68 -14.83 -5.44 8.10
C LYS A 68 -13.33 -5.33 8.37
N SER A 69 -12.97 -4.63 9.44
CA SER A 69 -11.58 -4.51 9.83
C SER A 69 -11.07 -5.78 10.52
N PRO A 70 -9.93 -6.32 10.12
CA PRO A 70 -9.25 -7.41 10.85
C PRO A 70 -8.47 -6.92 12.08
N ILE A 71 -8.42 -5.62 12.30
CA ILE A 71 -7.74 -4.97 13.43
C ILE A 71 -8.71 -4.04 14.16
N GLN A 72 -8.46 -3.82 15.46
CA GLN A 72 -9.27 -2.91 16.28
C GLN A 72 -8.76 -1.48 16.07
N ASP A 73 -9.41 -0.76 15.18
CA ASP A 73 -9.14 0.65 14.91
C ASP A 73 -10.42 1.32 14.42
N GLU A 74 -10.96 2.23 15.21
CA GLU A 74 -12.24 2.89 14.97
C GLU A 74 -12.27 3.66 13.63
N TYR A 75 -11.16 4.28 13.25
CA TYR A 75 -11.09 5.01 11.98
C TYR A 75 -11.11 4.07 10.78
N ILE A 76 -10.33 2.99 10.84
CA ILE A 76 -10.31 1.98 9.76
C ILE A 76 -11.68 1.31 9.66
N GLU A 77 -12.29 0.91 10.78
CA GLU A 77 -13.63 0.31 10.81
C GLU A 77 -14.66 1.24 10.18
N LYS A 78 -14.64 2.51 10.57
CA LYS A 78 -15.52 3.54 10.02
C LYS A 78 -15.32 3.75 8.53
N TYR A 79 -14.07 3.88 8.08
CA TYR A 79 -13.76 4.08 6.65
C TYR A 79 -14.19 2.88 5.81
N LEU A 80 -13.95 1.65 6.27
CA LEU A 80 -14.40 0.44 5.58
C LEU A 80 -15.92 0.35 5.47
N ALA A 81 -16.64 0.76 6.51
CA ALA A 81 -18.10 0.69 6.57
C ALA A 81 -18.81 1.82 5.80
N GLU A 82 -18.27 3.04 5.84
CA GLU A 82 -18.99 4.24 5.39
C GLU A 82 -18.46 4.83 4.08
N LYS A 83 -17.19 4.55 3.71
CA LYS A 83 -16.58 5.16 2.52
C LYS A 83 -16.71 4.23 1.32
N GLU A 84 -16.89 4.84 0.16
CA GLU A 84 -16.78 4.14 -1.11
C GLU A 84 -15.31 3.95 -1.43
N LEU A 85 -14.85 2.68 -1.40
CA LEU A 85 -13.46 2.29 -1.54
C LEU A 85 -13.29 1.35 -2.74
N ASP A 86 -12.37 1.67 -3.64
CA ASP A 86 -11.91 0.75 -4.67
C ASP A 86 -10.78 -0.13 -4.11
N LEU A 87 -11.13 -0.93 -3.13
CA LEU A 87 -10.24 -1.80 -2.35
C LEU A 87 -10.61 -3.26 -2.52
N THR A 88 -9.65 -4.05 -2.95
CA THR A 88 -9.75 -5.51 -3.03
C THR A 88 -8.60 -6.13 -2.26
N ALA A 89 -8.91 -6.99 -1.30
CA ALA A 89 -7.90 -7.79 -0.62
C ALA A 89 -7.70 -9.13 -1.35
N THR A 90 -6.47 -9.62 -1.39
CA THR A 90 -6.12 -10.85 -2.08
C THR A 90 -4.94 -11.58 -1.45
N LEU A 91 -4.91 -12.89 -1.61
CA LEU A 91 -3.74 -13.73 -1.32
C LEU A 91 -2.79 -13.82 -2.53
N ASP A 92 -3.25 -13.39 -3.70
CA ASP A 92 -2.53 -13.51 -4.96
C ASP A 92 -1.64 -12.29 -5.21
N ALA A 93 -0.36 -12.46 -4.93
CA ALA A 93 0.66 -11.43 -5.16
C ALA A 93 0.84 -11.10 -6.65
N GLN A 94 0.72 -12.08 -7.53
CA GLN A 94 0.85 -11.88 -8.98
C GLN A 94 -0.27 -10.96 -9.49
N LEU A 95 -1.51 -11.22 -9.10
CA LEU A 95 -2.65 -10.38 -9.46
C LEU A 95 -2.45 -8.92 -9.00
N ALA A 96 -1.95 -8.74 -7.78
CA ALA A 96 -1.81 -7.42 -7.18
C ALA A 96 -0.63 -6.62 -7.74
N TYR A 97 0.52 -7.27 -7.99
CA TYR A 97 1.75 -6.57 -8.33
C TYR A 97 1.95 -6.37 -9.84
N SER A 98 1.43 -7.27 -10.68
CA SER A 98 1.72 -7.29 -12.13
C SER A 98 1.43 -5.97 -12.86
N ASN A 99 0.38 -5.27 -12.45
CA ASN A 99 -0.04 -4.01 -13.08
C ASN A 99 0.02 -2.81 -12.12
N ALA A 100 0.66 -2.95 -10.96
CA ALA A 100 0.76 -1.87 -9.99
C ALA A 100 1.72 -0.79 -10.45
N ASP A 101 1.31 0.48 -10.35
CA ASP A 101 2.20 1.63 -10.50
C ASP A 101 3.08 1.78 -9.27
N PHE A 102 2.51 1.54 -8.09
CA PHE A 102 3.20 1.60 -6.79
C PHE A 102 2.92 0.34 -5.97
N VAL A 103 3.94 -0.13 -5.28
CA VAL A 103 3.82 -1.19 -4.27
C VAL A 103 4.30 -0.65 -2.93
N VAL A 104 3.36 -0.50 -2.00
CA VAL A 104 3.64 -0.07 -0.63
C VAL A 104 3.91 -1.31 0.21
N ILE A 105 5.11 -1.42 0.76
CA ILE A 105 5.54 -2.56 1.57
C ILE A 105 5.38 -2.21 3.04
N ALA A 106 4.38 -2.79 3.69
CA ALA A 106 4.07 -2.66 5.10
C ALA A 106 4.06 -4.03 5.80
N ALA A 107 4.92 -4.94 5.33
CA ALA A 107 5.11 -6.25 5.91
C ALA A 107 5.70 -6.14 7.33
N PRO A 108 5.35 -7.08 8.25
CA PRO A 108 5.87 -7.04 9.61
C PRO A 108 7.39 -7.24 9.62
N THR A 109 8.06 -6.50 10.50
CA THR A 109 9.47 -6.69 10.83
C THR A 109 9.58 -6.89 12.33
N ASN A 110 10.30 -7.92 12.76
CA ASN A 110 10.53 -8.20 14.16
C ASN A 110 11.94 -7.75 14.54
N TYR A 111 12.05 -7.06 15.68
CA TYR A 111 13.34 -6.72 16.26
C TYR A 111 13.69 -7.71 17.37
N ASP A 112 14.81 -8.42 17.19
CA ASP A 112 15.38 -9.27 18.22
C ASP A 112 16.37 -8.45 19.04
N SER A 113 15.98 -8.05 20.24
CA SER A 113 16.80 -7.24 21.15
C SER A 113 18.02 -7.97 21.70
N GLN A 114 18.03 -9.29 21.69
CA GLN A 114 19.16 -10.08 22.16
C GLN A 114 20.27 -10.14 21.10
N LYS A 115 19.89 -10.14 19.83
CA LYS A 115 20.80 -10.20 18.68
C LYS A 115 21.06 -8.83 18.05
N ASN A 116 20.40 -7.77 18.54
CA ASN A 116 20.39 -6.45 17.89
C ASN A 116 20.10 -6.54 16.37
N PHE A 117 19.13 -7.36 15.99
CA PHE A 117 18.85 -7.71 14.62
C PHE A 117 17.38 -7.45 14.26
N PHE A 118 17.19 -6.80 13.10
CA PHE A 118 15.87 -6.69 12.47
C PHE A 118 15.65 -7.85 11.50
N ASP A 119 14.62 -8.61 11.73
CA ASP A 119 14.18 -9.61 10.75
C ASP A 119 13.44 -8.93 9.62
N THR A 120 14.11 -8.76 8.49
CA THR A 120 13.58 -8.13 7.27
C THR A 120 13.11 -9.16 6.24
N SER A 121 13.06 -10.43 6.58
CA SER A 121 12.75 -11.52 5.65
C SER A 121 11.40 -11.35 4.95
N ALA A 122 10.38 -10.87 5.65
CA ALA A 122 9.07 -10.60 5.06
C ALA A 122 9.11 -9.46 4.03
N VAL A 123 9.89 -8.41 4.30
CA VAL A 123 10.10 -7.28 3.36
C VAL A 123 10.84 -7.76 2.12
N GLU A 124 11.90 -8.54 2.30
CA GLU A 124 12.70 -9.08 1.20
C GLU A 124 11.89 -10.05 0.32
N ALA A 125 11.02 -10.86 0.93
CA ALA A 125 10.12 -11.75 0.21
C ALA A 125 9.17 -10.95 -0.69
N VAL A 126 8.62 -9.84 -0.22
CA VAL A 126 7.76 -8.96 -1.03
C VAL A 126 8.57 -8.33 -2.16
N ILE A 127 9.76 -7.79 -1.88
CA ILE A 127 10.63 -7.20 -2.91
C ILE A 127 10.93 -8.19 -4.03
N LYS A 128 11.26 -9.44 -3.69
CA LYS A 128 11.51 -10.50 -4.69
C LYS A 128 10.30 -10.75 -5.57
N LEU A 129 9.10 -10.86 -4.98
CA LEU A 129 7.87 -11.05 -5.75
C LEU A 129 7.56 -9.86 -6.66
N VAL A 130 7.76 -8.64 -6.20
CA VAL A 130 7.58 -7.44 -7.03
C VAL A 130 8.56 -7.42 -8.19
N MET A 131 9.83 -7.74 -7.94
CA MET A 131 10.85 -7.81 -9.00
C MET A 131 10.56 -8.91 -10.02
N GLU A 132 9.96 -10.01 -9.59
CA GLU A 132 9.57 -11.10 -10.47
C GLU A 132 8.37 -10.73 -11.37
N TYR A 133 7.32 -10.13 -10.78
CA TYR A 133 6.07 -9.86 -11.51
C TYR A 133 6.01 -8.50 -12.18
N ASN A 134 6.69 -7.49 -11.63
CA ASN A 134 6.67 -6.13 -12.16
C ASN A 134 7.88 -5.31 -11.70
N PRO A 135 9.05 -5.48 -12.35
CA PRO A 135 10.26 -4.75 -11.96
C PRO A 135 10.18 -3.23 -12.19
N ASN A 136 9.17 -2.76 -12.91
CA ASN A 136 8.96 -1.32 -13.18
C ASN A 136 8.10 -0.63 -12.12
N ALA A 137 7.51 -1.36 -11.18
CA ALA A 137 6.73 -0.77 -10.10
C ALA A 137 7.63 0.06 -9.17
N ILE A 138 7.11 1.19 -8.70
CA ILE A 138 7.78 1.99 -7.69
C ILE A 138 7.48 1.37 -6.32
N MET A 139 8.50 0.85 -5.65
CA MET A 139 8.36 0.29 -4.30
C MET A 139 8.56 1.36 -3.23
N VAL A 140 7.63 1.40 -2.27
CA VAL A 140 7.66 2.30 -1.12
C VAL A 140 7.68 1.46 0.15
N ILE A 141 8.81 1.44 0.87
CA ILE A 141 8.95 0.66 2.09
C ILE A 141 8.44 1.50 3.27
N LYS A 142 7.40 1.01 3.94
CA LYS A 142 6.81 1.58 5.16
C LYS A 142 7.07 0.73 6.40
N SER A 143 7.64 -0.46 6.23
CA SER A 143 8.11 -1.29 7.34
C SER A 143 9.29 -0.63 8.05
N THR A 144 9.43 -0.92 9.34
CA THR A 144 10.63 -0.50 10.10
C THR A 144 11.82 -1.33 9.66
N ILE A 145 12.83 -0.67 9.12
CA ILE A 145 14.04 -1.30 8.57
C ILE A 145 15.29 -0.66 9.14
N PRO A 146 16.44 -1.38 9.17
CA PRO A 146 17.71 -0.85 9.64
C PRO A 146 18.15 0.39 8.84
N VAL A 147 18.96 1.25 9.48
CA VAL A 147 19.56 2.41 8.82
C VAL A 147 20.46 1.96 7.68
N GLY A 148 20.29 2.54 6.51
CA GLY A 148 21.07 2.21 5.31
C GLY A 148 20.55 1.04 4.47
N TYR A 149 19.52 0.35 4.91
CA TYR A 149 18.93 -0.83 4.22
C TYR A 149 18.60 -0.57 2.74
N THR A 150 18.08 0.60 2.41
CA THR A 150 17.69 0.94 1.03
C THR A 150 18.86 1.25 0.10
N LYS A 151 20.09 1.28 0.62
CA LYS A 151 21.32 1.50 -0.17
C LYS A 151 22.03 0.19 -0.52
N SER A 152 21.64 -0.90 0.12
CA SER A 152 22.16 -2.24 -0.17
C SER A 152 21.32 -2.90 -1.24
#